data_c2af87a083927d54cc219004bcb92ba1
#
_entry.id   c2af87a083927d54cc219004bcb92ba1
#
_cell.length_a   1.000
_cell.length_b   1.000
_cell.length_c   1.000
_cell.angle_alpha   90.00
_cell.angle_beta   90.00
_cell.angle_gamma   90.00
#
_symmetry.space_group_name_H-M   'P 1'
#
loop_
_entity.id
_entity.type
_entity.pdbx_description
1 polymer ?
#
loop_
_entity_poly.entity_id
_entity_poly.type
_entity_poly.pdbx_seq_one_letter_code
_entity_poly.pdbx_strand_id
1 'polypeptide(L)'
;MSRKRIKRNKKNRKNLFINILASFLILISLALIFNSQIRNIFMIWNTNKYQVSQVSKEKLEENEGADGNFDFNSVKAISSEAVLAAQWDAQQLPVIGGIAIPELELNLPIFKGLNNINLYYGAGTMKPDQVMGQGNYSLASHHVFSAKNAENMLFSPLDRAEKGMKIYLTDKDKVYSYEITEVKRVTPDRVDEIQDREGIDEITLVTCVDYDAAERIIVKGILSETKSYAETSSDVLDAFNKPYKQFSL
;
A
#
# COMPACT_ATOMS: atom_id res chain seq x y z
N MET A 1 0.09 15.10 -66.53
CA MET A 1 0.11 14.00 -65.53
C MET A 1 0.34 14.43 -64.07
N SER A 2 0.81 15.64 -63.74
CA SER A 2 1.23 16.10 -62.41
C SER A 2 0.09 16.34 -61.36
N ARG A 3 -1.01 17.02 -61.74
CA ARG A 3 -2.08 17.42 -60.76
C ARG A 3 -2.88 16.28 -60.13
N LYS A 4 -3.07 15.15 -60.82
CA LYS A 4 -3.79 13.94 -60.24
C LYS A 4 -2.95 13.26 -59.17
N ARG A 5 -1.62 13.22 -59.31
CA ARG A 5 -0.70 12.59 -58.36
C ARG A 5 -0.62 13.36 -57.02
N ILE A 6 -0.63 14.72 -57.10
CA ILE A 6 -0.59 15.61 -55.93
C ILE A 6 -1.90 15.53 -55.12
N LYS A 7 -3.08 15.48 -55.81
CA LYS A 7 -4.39 15.33 -55.11
C LYS A 7 -4.53 13.98 -54.45
N ARG A 8 -4.01 12.90 -55.03
CA ARG A 8 -4.03 11.54 -54.45
C ARG A 8 -3.14 11.42 -53.19
N ASN A 9 -1.97 12.08 -53.19
CA ASN A 9 -1.09 12.13 -52.03
C ASN A 9 -1.69 12.93 -50.85
N LYS A 10 -2.38 14.08 -51.14
CA LYS A 10 -3.08 14.85 -50.10
C LYS A 10 -4.23 14.07 -49.48
N LYS A 11 -5.02 13.34 -50.28
CA LYS A 11 -6.12 12.51 -49.79
C LYS A 11 -5.62 11.36 -48.94
N ASN A 12 -4.54 10.69 -49.32
CA ASN A 12 -3.94 9.60 -48.52
C ASN A 12 -3.38 10.09 -47.18
N ARG A 13 -2.72 11.26 -47.17
CA ARG A 13 -2.21 11.90 -45.94
C ARG A 13 -3.38 12.28 -44.99
N LYS A 14 -4.48 12.83 -45.53
CA LYS A 14 -5.66 13.14 -44.73
C LYS A 14 -6.30 11.91 -44.12
N ASN A 15 -6.45 10.83 -44.89
CA ASN A 15 -6.98 9.56 -44.38
C ASN A 15 -6.06 8.94 -43.37
N LEU A 16 -4.74 8.99 -43.56
CA LEU A 16 -3.77 8.52 -42.57
C LEU A 16 -3.88 9.28 -41.23
N PHE A 17 -3.97 10.62 -41.29
CA PHE A 17 -4.15 11.48 -40.14
C PHE A 17 -5.45 11.15 -39.39
N ILE A 18 -6.58 10.99 -40.14
CA ILE A 18 -7.87 10.63 -39.54
C ILE A 18 -7.80 9.27 -38.87
N ASN A 19 -7.16 8.29 -39.50
CA ASN A 19 -7.02 6.93 -38.91
C ASN A 19 -6.15 6.96 -37.65
N ILE A 20 -5.04 7.72 -37.63
CA ILE A 20 -4.20 7.91 -36.45
C ILE A 20 -5.00 8.58 -35.33
N LEU A 21 -5.74 9.64 -35.63
CA LEU A 21 -6.58 10.34 -34.66
C LEU A 21 -7.67 9.40 -34.10
N ALA A 22 -8.35 8.66 -34.96
CA ALA A 22 -9.37 7.69 -34.55
C ALA A 22 -8.77 6.59 -33.65
N SER A 23 -7.63 6.02 -34.02
CA SER A 23 -6.92 5.04 -33.21
C SER A 23 -6.52 5.62 -31.83
N PHE A 24 -6.03 6.85 -31.80
CA PHE A 24 -5.67 7.54 -30.57
C PHE A 24 -6.88 7.77 -29.66
N LEU A 25 -8.01 8.20 -30.22
CA LEU A 25 -9.27 8.35 -29.46
C LEU A 25 -9.79 7.02 -28.90
N ILE A 26 -9.67 5.93 -29.68
CA ILE A 26 -10.02 4.58 -29.19
C ILE A 26 -9.13 4.18 -28.03
N LEU A 27 -7.80 4.40 -28.11
CA LEU A 27 -6.87 4.11 -27.02
C LEU A 27 -7.20 4.90 -25.75
N ILE A 28 -7.50 6.21 -25.90
CA ILE A 28 -7.93 7.03 -24.75
C ILE A 28 -9.22 6.48 -24.15
N SER A 29 -10.21 6.14 -24.99
CA SER A 29 -11.48 5.59 -24.50
C SER A 29 -11.28 4.27 -23.74
N LEU A 30 -10.43 3.39 -24.25
CA LEU A 30 -10.06 2.15 -23.56
C LEU A 30 -9.34 2.44 -22.22
N ALA A 31 -8.40 3.38 -22.19
CA ALA A 31 -7.71 3.79 -20.98
C ALA A 31 -8.68 4.35 -19.92
N LEU A 32 -9.69 5.12 -20.34
CA LEU A 32 -10.72 5.64 -19.44
C LEU A 32 -11.65 4.55 -18.92
N ILE A 33 -12.03 3.58 -19.75
CA ILE A 33 -12.87 2.45 -19.34
C ILE A 33 -12.11 1.55 -18.33
N PHE A 34 -10.83 1.31 -18.56
CA PHE A 34 -9.99 0.43 -17.74
C PHE A 34 -9.11 1.19 -16.72
N ASN A 35 -9.47 2.44 -16.35
CA ASN A 35 -8.62 3.28 -15.50
C ASN A 35 -8.34 2.65 -14.12
N SER A 36 -9.34 2.01 -13.51
CA SER A 36 -9.20 1.35 -12.22
C SER A 36 -8.29 0.12 -12.30
N GLN A 37 -8.38 -0.65 -13.37
CA GLN A 37 -7.50 -1.79 -13.60
C GLN A 37 -6.04 -1.35 -13.82
N ILE A 38 -5.84 -0.29 -14.60
CA ILE A 38 -4.51 0.30 -14.84
C ILE A 38 -3.93 0.79 -13.52
N ARG A 39 -4.70 1.53 -12.71
CA ARG A 39 -4.30 1.96 -11.36
C ARG A 39 -3.85 0.78 -10.51
N ASN A 40 -4.68 -0.26 -10.45
CA ASN A 40 -4.41 -1.43 -9.60
C ASN A 40 -3.14 -2.16 -10.04
N ILE A 41 -2.89 -2.30 -11.36
CA ILE A 41 -1.64 -2.88 -11.88
C ILE A 41 -0.43 -2.08 -11.38
N PHE A 42 -0.47 -0.75 -11.44
CA PHE A 42 0.61 0.09 -10.95
C PHE A 42 0.79 -0.02 -9.43
N MET A 43 -0.30 -0.10 -8.67
CA MET A 43 -0.22 -0.31 -7.23
C MET A 43 0.47 -1.63 -6.90
N ILE A 44 0.04 -2.73 -7.50
CA ILE A 44 0.64 -4.05 -7.28
C ILE A 44 2.11 -4.08 -7.68
N TRP A 45 2.43 -3.51 -8.83
CA TRP A 45 3.82 -3.48 -9.31
C TRP A 45 4.73 -2.72 -8.36
N ASN A 46 4.31 -1.53 -7.89
CA ASN A 46 5.09 -0.75 -6.92
C ASN A 46 5.10 -1.42 -5.54
N THR A 47 3.98 -1.93 -5.04
CA THR A 47 3.97 -2.65 -3.76
C THR A 47 4.95 -3.82 -3.79
N ASN A 48 4.99 -4.62 -4.87
CA ASN A 48 5.96 -5.70 -5.01
C ASN A 48 7.42 -5.21 -5.13
N LYS A 49 7.65 -4.09 -5.80
CA LYS A 49 8.99 -3.47 -5.90
C LYS A 49 9.52 -3.07 -4.53
N TYR A 50 8.64 -2.62 -3.63
CA TYR A 50 8.98 -2.12 -2.30
C TYR A 50 8.80 -3.16 -1.19
N GLN A 51 8.45 -4.41 -1.50
CA GLN A 51 8.38 -5.47 -0.49
C GLN A 51 9.67 -5.52 0.32
N VAL A 52 9.55 -5.77 1.64
CA VAL A 52 10.71 -5.85 2.52
C VAL A 52 11.72 -6.89 2.05
N SER A 53 11.27 -7.96 1.38
CA SER A 53 12.14 -8.97 0.78
C SER A 53 13.08 -8.42 -0.30
N GLN A 54 12.69 -7.33 -0.98
CA GLN A 54 13.45 -6.70 -2.07
C GLN A 54 14.44 -5.63 -1.59
N VAL A 55 14.41 -5.27 -0.30
CA VAL A 55 15.24 -4.20 0.28
C VAL A 55 16.28 -4.84 1.21
N SER A 56 17.54 -4.42 1.17
CA SER A 56 18.57 -4.92 2.09
C SER A 56 18.38 -4.34 3.51
N LYS A 57 18.91 -5.03 4.53
CA LYS A 57 18.85 -4.59 5.92
C LYS A 57 19.49 -3.20 6.09
N GLU A 58 20.66 -3.00 5.51
CA GLU A 58 21.39 -1.73 5.57
C GLU A 58 20.58 -0.58 4.98
N LYS A 59 19.81 -0.86 3.92
CA LYS A 59 18.94 0.16 3.30
C LYS A 59 17.71 0.46 4.15
N LEU A 60 17.15 -0.52 4.85
CA LEU A 60 16.08 -0.29 5.83
C LEU A 60 16.57 0.62 6.98
N GLU A 61 17.75 0.33 7.53
CA GLU A 61 18.39 1.13 8.59
C GLU A 61 18.68 2.58 8.13
N GLU A 62 19.19 2.76 6.91
CA GLU A 62 19.40 4.10 6.33
C GLU A 62 18.08 4.86 6.20
N ASN A 63 17.01 4.18 5.75
CA ASN A 63 15.70 4.77 5.52
C ASN A 63 14.98 5.17 6.82
N GLU A 64 15.33 4.58 7.98
CA GLU A 64 14.80 5.02 9.29
C GLU A 64 15.12 6.49 9.58
N GLY A 65 16.20 7.02 9.01
CA GLY A 65 16.56 8.44 9.09
C GLY A 65 15.76 9.35 8.14
N ALA A 66 14.89 8.81 7.30
CA ALA A 66 14.12 9.62 6.34
C ALA A 66 13.08 10.51 7.04
N ASP A 67 12.78 11.65 6.43
CA ASP A 67 11.70 12.52 6.87
C ASP A 67 10.33 11.86 6.65
N GLY A 68 9.45 11.96 7.65
CA GLY A 68 8.07 11.49 7.59
C GLY A 68 7.07 12.62 7.78
N ASN A 69 5.94 12.55 7.09
CA ASN A 69 4.78 13.41 7.37
C ASN A 69 3.83 12.66 8.31
N PHE A 70 3.51 13.25 9.46
CA PHE A 70 2.60 12.64 10.46
C PHE A 70 1.31 13.45 10.63
N ASP A 71 1.01 14.36 9.71
CA ASP A 71 -0.26 15.09 9.68
C ASP A 71 -1.37 14.23 9.05
N PHE A 72 -2.26 13.74 9.89
CA PHE A 72 -3.44 12.94 9.50
C PHE A 72 -4.36 13.68 8.54
N ASN A 73 -4.43 15.02 8.63
CA ASN A 73 -5.31 15.83 7.77
C ASN A 73 -4.76 15.94 6.34
N SER A 74 -3.48 15.63 6.14
CA SER A 74 -2.85 15.65 4.82
C SER A 74 -3.15 14.39 3.98
N VAL A 75 -3.71 13.34 4.60
CA VAL A 75 -4.02 12.07 3.94
C VAL A 75 -5.25 12.24 3.06
N LYS A 76 -5.12 11.93 1.78
CA LYS A 76 -6.17 12.03 0.76
C LYS A 76 -6.68 10.65 0.38
N ALA A 77 -7.96 10.55 0.05
CA ALA A 77 -8.52 9.32 -0.49
C ALA A 77 -7.79 8.90 -1.78
N ILE A 78 -7.66 7.58 -1.97
CA ILE A 78 -6.99 7.02 -3.14
C ILE A 78 -7.83 7.25 -4.41
N SER A 79 -7.22 7.81 -5.44
CA SER A 79 -7.83 7.97 -6.76
C SER A 79 -6.92 7.45 -7.87
N SER A 80 -7.50 7.16 -9.03
CA SER A 80 -6.72 6.71 -10.20
C SER A 80 -5.72 7.77 -10.65
N GLU A 81 -6.13 9.05 -10.65
CA GLU A 81 -5.32 10.18 -11.05
C GLU A 81 -4.14 10.37 -10.09
N ALA A 82 -4.40 10.26 -8.77
CA ALA A 82 -3.36 10.42 -7.75
C ALA A 82 -2.31 9.30 -7.84
N VAL A 83 -2.72 8.04 -8.00
CA VAL A 83 -1.80 6.90 -8.16
C VAL A 83 -1.00 7.01 -9.45
N LEU A 84 -1.62 7.42 -10.57
CA LEU A 84 -0.91 7.61 -11.85
C LEU A 84 0.08 8.78 -11.78
N ALA A 85 -0.29 9.89 -11.15
CA ALA A 85 0.61 11.02 -10.93
C ALA A 85 1.80 10.64 -10.05
N ALA A 86 1.56 9.86 -8.99
CA ALA A 86 2.58 9.40 -8.06
C ALA A 86 3.65 8.48 -8.70
N GLN A 87 3.40 7.90 -9.90
CA GLN A 87 4.39 7.05 -10.59
C GLN A 87 5.72 7.77 -10.85
N TRP A 88 5.69 9.09 -11.07
CA TRP A 88 6.91 9.88 -11.31
C TRP A 88 7.73 10.09 -10.04
N ASP A 89 7.05 10.19 -8.88
CA ASP A 89 7.66 10.44 -7.57
C ASP A 89 7.99 9.14 -6.82
N ALA A 90 7.38 8.01 -7.25
CA ALA A 90 7.57 6.69 -6.64
C ALA A 90 8.86 5.97 -7.08
N GLN A 91 9.93 6.71 -7.41
CA GLN A 91 11.17 6.08 -7.89
C GLN A 91 12.02 5.48 -6.77
N GLN A 92 12.02 6.10 -5.58
CA GLN A 92 12.80 5.67 -4.42
C GLN A 92 12.03 5.99 -3.13
N LEU A 93 11.12 5.11 -2.74
CA LEU A 93 10.40 5.26 -1.47
C LEU A 93 11.20 4.63 -0.32
N PRO A 94 11.31 5.31 0.84
CA PRO A 94 12.08 4.82 1.97
C PRO A 94 11.33 3.74 2.74
N VAL A 95 11.52 2.49 2.37
CA VAL A 95 11.01 1.33 3.12
C VAL A 95 11.81 1.18 4.40
N ILE A 96 11.13 1.04 5.54
CA ILE A 96 11.73 0.85 6.87
C ILE A 96 11.44 -0.54 7.45
N GLY A 97 10.59 -1.34 6.80
CA GLY A 97 10.25 -2.69 7.26
C GLY A 97 9.13 -3.31 6.46
N GLY A 98 8.58 -4.40 6.97
CA GLY A 98 7.45 -5.09 6.37
C GLY A 98 6.44 -5.56 7.41
N ILE A 99 5.18 -5.67 7.00
CA ILE A 99 4.09 -6.27 7.77
C ILE A 99 3.49 -7.43 6.99
N ALA A 100 3.24 -8.56 7.68
CA ALA A 100 2.50 -9.68 7.13
C ALA A 100 1.44 -10.18 8.11
N ILE A 101 0.26 -10.54 7.58
CA ILE A 101 -0.81 -11.25 8.28
C ILE A 101 -1.20 -12.43 7.39
N PRO A 102 -0.62 -13.63 7.61
CA PRO A 102 -0.79 -14.77 6.69
C PRO A 102 -2.22 -15.19 6.48
N GLU A 103 -3.04 -15.16 7.55
CA GLU A 103 -4.46 -15.54 7.53
C GLU A 103 -5.32 -14.61 6.67
N LEU A 104 -4.86 -13.37 6.45
CA LEU A 104 -5.49 -12.38 5.59
C LEU A 104 -4.82 -12.24 4.23
N GLU A 105 -3.78 -13.05 3.95
CA GLU A 105 -2.92 -12.93 2.78
C GLU A 105 -2.33 -11.51 2.60
N LEU A 106 -2.16 -10.78 3.71
CA LEU A 106 -1.62 -9.43 3.72
C LEU A 106 -0.10 -9.47 3.84
N ASN A 107 0.59 -8.79 2.93
CA ASN A 107 2.04 -8.57 2.95
C ASN A 107 2.34 -7.21 2.31
N LEU A 108 2.79 -6.24 3.11
CA LEU A 108 3.01 -4.86 2.67
C LEU A 108 4.35 -4.32 3.17
N PRO A 109 5.00 -3.44 2.40
CA PRO A 109 6.10 -2.63 2.91
C PRO A 109 5.59 -1.62 3.93
N ILE A 110 6.45 -1.27 4.89
CA ILE A 110 6.23 -0.19 5.85
C ILE A 110 7.11 0.99 5.47
N PHE A 111 6.52 2.18 5.46
CA PHE A 111 7.17 3.46 5.20
C PHE A 111 7.08 4.37 6.42
N LYS A 112 8.03 5.29 6.56
CA LYS A 112 7.98 6.30 7.61
C LYS A 112 7.00 7.41 7.28
N GLY A 113 6.00 7.62 8.17
CA GLY A 113 4.98 8.66 8.02
C GLY A 113 3.85 8.35 7.05
N LEU A 114 2.93 9.30 6.94
CA LEU A 114 1.64 9.20 6.25
C LEU A 114 1.63 9.92 4.89
N ASN A 115 2.78 10.02 4.21
CA ASN A 115 2.82 10.56 2.86
C ASN A 115 1.88 9.78 1.94
N ASN A 116 1.05 10.49 1.16
CA ASN A 116 0.05 9.85 0.29
C ASN A 116 0.66 8.81 -0.64
N ILE A 117 1.87 9.08 -1.17
CA ILE A 117 2.57 8.14 -2.07
C ILE A 117 2.88 6.83 -1.34
N ASN A 118 3.36 6.89 -0.09
CA ASN A 118 3.65 5.72 0.73
C ASN A 118 2.39 4.88 0.94
N LEU A 119 1.28 5.54 1.26
CA LEU A 119 -0.01 4.88 1.55
C LEU A 119 -0.67 4.27 0.31
N TYR A 120 -0.28 4.67 -0.92
CA TYR A 120 -0.74 4.02 -2.16
C TYR A 120 -0.07 2.67 -2.39
N TYR A 121 1.08 2.40 -1.76
CA TYR A 121 1.87 1.20 -2.02
C TYR A 121 2.15 0.33 -0.80
N GLY A 122 1.78 0.78 0.41
CA GLY A 122 2.00 0.03 1.64
C GLY A 122 1.36 0.68 2.86
N ALA A 123 1.95 0.44 4.02
CA ALA A 123 1.54 1.01 5.30
C ALA A 123 2.51 2.11 5.73
N GLY A 124 1.99 3.15 6.36
CA GLY A 124 2.77 4.26 6.92
C GLY A 124 2.74 4.28 8.44
N THR A 125 3.85 4.66 9.07
CA THR A 125 3.91 4.86 10.52
C THR A 125 3.11 6.10 10.91
N MET A 126 2.41 6.03 12.05
CA MET A 126 1.49 7.09 12.49
C MET A 126 2.11 8.04 13.53
N LYS A 127 3.22 7.65 14.15
CA LYS A 127 3.96 8.47 15.13
C LYS A 127 5.44 8.57 14.72
N PRO A 128 6.11 9.72 14.95
CA PRO A 128 7.49 9.93 14.48
C PRO A 128 8.52 9.03 15.15
N ASP A 129 8.37 8.76 16.44
CA ASP A 129 9.40 8.13 17.28
C ASP A 129 9.03 6.70 17.70
N GLN A 130 8.10 6.05 17.01
CA GLN A 130 7.71 4.68 17.32
C GLN A 130 8.78 3.67 16.87
N VAL A 131 9.00 2.65 17.68
CA VAL A 131 9.98 1.59 17.45
C VAL A 131 9.26 0.24 17.39
N MET A 132 9.60 -0.61 16.42
CA MET A 132 9.01 -1.96 16.32
C MET A 132 9.26 -2.75 17.60
N GLY A 133 8.21 -3.38 18.13
CA GLY A 133 8.28 -4.18 19.35
C GLY A 133 8.27 -3.39 20.66
N GLN A 134 8.02 -2.07 20.62
CA GLN A 134 7.98 -1.21 21.82
C GLN A 134 6.76 -0.28 21.77
N GLY A 135 6.11 -0.13 22.94
CA GLY A 135 4.92 0.73 23.08
C GLY A 135 3.82 0.34 22.09
N ASN A 136 3.11 1.32 21.55
CA ASN A 136 2.08 1.10 20.53
C ASN A 136 2.63 1.41 19.13
N TYR A 137 3.11 0.40 18.40
CA TYR A 137 3.56 0.57 17.01
C TYR A 137 2.35 0.70 16.09
N SER A 138 2.08 1.90 15.61
CA SER A 138 0.85 2.23 14.92
C SER A 138 1.07 2.41 13.42
N LEU A 139 0.28 1.71 12.60
CA LEU A 139 0.36 1.74 11.14
C LEU A 139 -1.00 2.11 10.54
N ALA A 140 -0.97 2.96 9.50
CA ALA A 140 -2.13 3.24 8.68
C ALA A 140 -1.91 2.81 7.23
N SER A 141 -2.97 2.38 6.56
CA SER A 141 -2.99 2.19 5.12
C SER A 141 -4.41 2.40 4.58
N HIS A 142 -4.53 2.56 3.26
CA HIS A 142 -5.84 2.73 2.65
C HIS A 142 -6.69 1.47 2.69
N HIS A 143 -8.00 1.67 2.80
CA HIS A 143 -9.01 0.72 2.37
C HIS A 143 -9.36 1.04 0.90
N VAL A 144 -9.32 0.05 0.03
CA VAL A 144 -9.64 0.24 -1.39
C VAL A 144 -11.07 -0.16 -1.65
N PHE A 145 -11.85 0.78 -2.18
CA PHE A 145 -13.22 0.57 -2.59
C PHE A 145 -13.31 0.48 -4.12
N SER A 146 -14.41 0.01 -4.66
CA SER A 146 -14.74 0.12 -6.10
C SER A 146 -13.73 -0.47 -7.09
N ALA A 147 -13.06 -1.58 -6.74
CA ALA A 147 -12.21 -2.30 -7.69
C ALA A 147 -12.47 -3.81 -7.57
N LYS A 148 -12.30 -4.54 -8.66
CA LYS A 148 -12.28 -6.00 -8.59
C LYS A 148 -11.13 -6.42 -7.67
N ASN A 149 -11.39 -7.28 -6.69
CA ASN A 149 -10.46 -7.71 -5.64
C ASN A 149 -9.97 -6.58 -4.71
N ALA A 150 -10.72 -5.47 -4.60
CA ALA A 150 -10.41 -4.37 -3.68
C ALA A 150 -10.28 -4.84 -2.22
N GLU A 151 -11.08 -5.84 -1.85
CA GLU A 151 -11.11 -6.47 -0.52
C GLU A 151 -9.78 -7.14 -0.11
N ASN A 152 -8.86 -7.32 -1.06
CA ASN A 152 -7.52 -7.87 -0.80
C ASN A 152 -6.42 -6.82 -0.92
N MET A 153 -6.74 -5.53 -1.16
CA MET A 153 -5.75 -4.49 -1.39
C MET A 153 -5.43 -3.70 -0.12
N LEU A 154 -4.13 -3.40 0.09
CA LEU A 154 -3.62 -2.61 1.21
C LEU A 154 -4.18 -3.12 2.56
N PHE A 155 -4.88 -2.27 3.33
CA PHE A 155 -5.52 -2.68 4.59
C PHE A 155 -7.01 -3.07 4.44
N SER A 156 -7.54 -3.19 3.22
CA SER A 156 -8.91 -3.73 3.03
C SER A 156 -9.10 -5.13 3.64
N PRO A 157 -8.09 -6.05 3.66
CA PRO A 157 -8.24 -7.34 4.32
C PRO A 157 -8.58 -7.26 5.81
N LEU A 158 -8.33 -6.13 6.48
CA LEU A 158 -8.65 -5.94 7.91
C LEU A 158 -10.15 -6.02 8.21
N ASP A 159 -11.03 -5.90 7.19
CA ASP A 159 -12.47 -6.21 7.33
C ASP A 159 -12.74 -7.64 7.83
N ARG A 160 -11.79 -8.55 7.58
CA ARG A 160 -11.86 -9.98 7.95
C ARG A 160 -10.95 -10.34 9.12
N ALA A 161 -10.33 -9.34 9.76
CA ALA A 161 -9.45 -9.57 10.89
C ALA A 161 -10.24 -10.12 12.09
N GLU A 162 -9.69 -11.15 12.74
CA GLU A 162 -10.28 -11.81 13.90
C GLU A 162 -9.27 -11.93 15.04
N LYS A 163 -9.76 -12.00 16.27
CA LYS A 163 -8.92 -12.24 17.45
C LYS A 163 -8.20 -13.60 17.33
N GLY A 164 -6.93 -13.61 17.72
CA GLY A 164 -6.07 -14.78 17.66
C GLY A 164 -5.23 -14.88 16.38
N MET A 165 -5.57 -14.15 15.29
CA MET A 165 -4.71 -14.07 14.11
C MET A 165 -3.38 -13.43 14.45
N LYS A 166 -2.33 -13.78 13.69
CA LYS A 166 -0.97 -13.29 13.92
C LYS A 166 -0.61 -12.15 12.98
N ILE A 167 -0.01 -11.10 13.54
CA ILE A 167 0.61 -10.01 12.81
C ILE A 167 2.12 -10.14 12.98
N TYR A 168 2.85 -10.16 11.89
CA TYR A 168 4.31 -10.17 11.88
C TYR A 168 4.84 -8.85 11.34
N LEU A 169 5.79 -8.24 12.06
CA LEU A 169 6.60 -7.13 11.55
C LEU A 169 8.05 -7.57 11.42
N THR A 170 8.79 -6.96 10.49
CA THR A 170 10.22 -7.15 10.39
C THR A 170 10.94 -5.91 9.86
N ASP A 171 12.12 -5.65 10.42
CA ASP A 171 13.15 -4.73 9.97
C ASP A 171 14.36 -5.47 9.34
N LYS A 172 14.25 -6.80 9.15
CA LYS A 172 15.32 -7.74 8.75
C LYS A 172 16.44 -7.93 9.78
N ASP A 173 16.36 -7.30 10.92
CA ASP A 173 17.15 -7.67 12.10
C ASP A 173 16.37 -8.65 12.96
N LYS A 174 15.12 -8.33 13.19
CA LYS A 174 14.19 -9.09 14.01
C LYS A 174 12.86 -9.31 13.31
N VAL A 175 12.11 -10.27 13.84
CA VAL A 175 10.70 -10.46 13.56
C VAL A 175 9.93 -10.32 14.87
N TYR A 176 8.93 -9.46 14.83
CA TYR A 176 8.05 -9.15 15.96
C TYR A 176 6.69 -9.78 15.69
N SER A 177 6.28 -10.70 16.56
CA SER A 177 5.01 -11.43 16.45
C SER A 177 3.99 -10.87 17.42
N TYR A 178 2.86 -10.42 16.91
CA TYR A 178 1.73 -9.94 17.70
C TYR A 178 0.53 -10.85 17.51
N GLU A 179 -0.29 -10.99 18.55
CA GLU A 179 -1.57 -11.69 18.48
C GLU A 179 -2.71 -10.67 18.54
N ILE A 180 -3.64 -10.71 17.57
CA ILE A 180 -4.79 -9.82 17.54
C ILE A 180 -5.67 -10.07 18.75
N THR A 181 -5.87 -9.03 19.56
CA THR A 181 -6.69 -9.07 20.77
C THR A 181 -7.99 -8.29 20.65
N GLU A 182 -8.02 -7.30 19.73
CA GLU A 182 -9.20 -6.44 19.54
C GLU A 182 -9.36 -6.05 18.08
N VAL A 183 -10.61 -6.10 17.59
CA VAL A 183 -11.04 -5.51 16.32
C VAL A 183 -12.28 -4.70 16.62
N LYS A 184 -12.26 -3.41 16.25
CA LYS A 184 -13.39 -2.50 16.51
C LYS A 184 -13.49 -1.41 15.44
N ARG A 185 -14.65 -0.75 15.40
CA ARG A 185 -14.87 0.47 14.61
C ARG A 185 -14.92 1.67 15.54
N VAL A 186 -14.31 2.76 15.12
CA VAL A 186 -14.27 4.00 15.87
C VAL A 186 -14.44 5.20 14.94
N THR A 187 -14.81 6.35 15.50
CA THR A 187 -14.82 7.63 14.78
C THR A 187 -13.40 8.15 14.55
N PRO A 188 -13.16 8.98 13.53
CA PRO A 188 -11.82 9.44 13.15
C PRO A 188 -11.08 10.28 14.22
N ASP A 189 -11.80 10.84 15.17
CA ASP A 189 -11.27 11.65 16.28
C ASP A 189 -10.64 10.83 17.42
N ARG A 190 -10.75 9.49 17.38
CA ARG A 190 -10.20 8.59 18.40
C ARG A 190 -8.68 8.40 18.25
N VAL A 191 -7.95 9.51 18.38
CA VAL A 191 -6.47 9.51 18.36
C VAL A 191 -5.83 8.85 19.58
N ASP A 192 -6.61 8.63 20.65
CA ASP A 192 -6.20 7.88 21.83
C ASP A 192 -5.88 6.41 21.53
N GLU A 193 -6.42 5.84 20.45
CA GLU A 193 -6.19 4.45 20.06
C GLU A 193 -4.74 4.13 19.69
N ILE A 194 -3.97 5.14 19.28
CA ILE A 194 -2.56 4.96 18.88
C ILE A 194 -1.56 5.37 19.98
N GLN A 195 -2.05 5.83 21.14
CA GLN A 195 -1.18 6.22 22.23
C GLN A 195 -0.54 5.00 22.91
N ASP A 196 0.68 5.20 23.42
CA ASP A 196 1.35 4.17 24.20
C ASP A 196 0.62 3.94 25.53
N ARG A 197 0.59 2.69 25.96
CA ARG A 197 0.08 2.28 27.28
C ARG A 197 1.25 1.74 28.11
N GLU A 198 1.36 2.20 29.34
CA GLU A 198 2.46 1.84 30.21
C GLU A 198 2.57 0.29 30.39
N GLY A 199 3.76 -0.23 30.13
CA GLY A 199 4.06 -1.65 30.29
C GLY A 199 3.43 -2.58 29.24
N ILE A 200 2.87 -2.04 28.14
CA ILE A 200 2.25 -2.83 27.08
C ILE A 200 2.94 -2.53 25.74
N ASP A 201 3.51 -3.59 25.15
CA ASP A 201 4.00 -3.55 23.78
C ASP A 201 2.91 -4.09 22.85
N GLU A 202 2.38 -3.21 22.00
CA GLU A 202 1.26 -3.51 21.13
C GLU A 202 1.44 -2.95 19.70
N ILE A 203 0.61 -3.42 18.81
CA ILE A 203 0.44 -2.87 17.46
C ILE A 203 -0.98 -2.37 17.29
N THR A 204 -1.14 -1.25 16.59
CA THR A 204 -2.44 -0.74 16.16
C THR A 204 -2.44 -0.53 14.65
N LEU A 205 -3.32 -1.24 13.94
CA LEU A 205 -3.54 -1.06 12.50
C LEU A 205 -4.82 -0.25 12.28
N VAL A 206 -4.73 0.76 11.41
CA VAL A 206 -5.81 1.72 11.16
C VAL A 206 -6.15 1.80 9.67
N THR A 207 -7.43 1.66 9.33
CA THR A 207 -7.92 1.90 7.96
C THR A 207 -9.32 2.51 7.97
N CYS A 208 -9.78 3.01 6.82
CA CYS A 208 -11.14 3.54 6.66
C CYS A 208 -12.16 2.41 6.51
N VAL A 209 -13.43 2.66 6.87
CA VAL A 209 -14.53 1.70 6.70
C VAL A 209 -15.31 1.95 5.41
N ASP A 210 -15.41 3.21 5.00
CA ASP A 210 -16.24 3.65 3.88
C ASP A 210 -15.56 4.76 3.06
N TYR A 211 -16.19 5.13 1.95
CA TYR A 211 -15.74 6.19 1.05
C TYR A 211 -15.68 7.57 1.74
N ASP A 212 -16.62 7.84 2.61
CA ASP A 212 -16.74 9.13 3.30
C ASP A 212 -15.79 9.20 4.51
N ALA A 213 -15.07 8.09 4.77
CA ALA A 213 -14.14 7.95 5.89
C ALA A 213 -14.78 8.33 7.25
N ALA A 214 -16.08 8.02 7.40
CA ALA A 214 -16.86 8.32 8.59
C ALA A 214 -16.41 7.51 9.81
N GLU A 215 -15.89 6.31 9.57
CA GLU A 215 -15.37 5.42 10.60
C GLU A 215 -13.99 4.86 10.25
N ARG A 216 -13.31 4.33 11.27
CA ARG A 216 -12.03 3.62 11.13
C ARG A 216 -12.18 2.20 11.68
N ILE A 217 -11.59 1.23 10.99
CA ILE A 217 -11.29 -0.08 11.58
C ILE A 217 -9.98 0.06 12.34
N ILE A 218 -10.02 -0.37 13.60
CA ILE A 218 -8.87 -0.51 14.48
C ILE A 218 -8.68 -2.00 14.75
N VAL A 219 -7.49 -2.49 14.44
CA VAL A 219 -7.04 -3.83 14.82
C VAL A 219 -5.88 -3.67 15.77
N LYS A 220 -6.02 -4.19 17.01
CA LYS A 220 -4.96 -4.19 18.03
C LYS A 220 -4.43 -5.59 18.26
N GLY A 221 -3.12 -5.69 18.38
CA GLY A 221 -2.44 -6.92 18.77
C GLY A 221 -1.42 -6.66 19.87
N ILE A 222 -1.24 -7.63 20.75
CA ILE A 222 -0.22 -7.60 21.82
C ILE A 222 1.01 -8.36 21.34
N LEU A 223 2.20 -7.82 21.61
CA LEU A 223 3.46 -8.48 21.30
C LEU A 223 3.55 -9.80 22.07
N SER A 224 3.70 -10.88 21.35
CA SER A 224 3.80 -12.23 21.92
C SER A 224 5.22 -12.79 21.87
N GLU A 225 6.01 -12.39 20.88
CA GLU A 225 7.36 -12.90 20.70
C GLU A 225 8.21 -11.93 19.86
N THR A 226 9.51 -11.88 20.15
CA THR A 226 10.52 -11.23 19.29
C THR A 226 11.65 -12.22 19.06
N LYS A 227 11.98 -12.48 17.80
CA LYS A 227 13.08 -13.36 17.38
C LYS A 227 14.05 -12.62 16.46
N SER A 228 15.30 -13.07 16.42
CA SER A 228 16.19 -12.64 15.34
C SER A 228 15.65 -13.12 13.98
N TYR A 229 15.87 -12.35 12.94
CA TYR A 229 15.42 -12.70 11.59
C TYR A 229 15.99 -14.06 11.15
N ALA A 230 17.24 -14.37 11.53
CA ALA A 230 17.92 -15.60 11.17
C ALA A 230 17.37 -16.85 11.89
N GLU A 231 16.73 -16.67 13.06
CA GLU A 231 16.15 -17.78 13.86
C GLU A 231 14.64 -17.93 13.65
N THR A 232 14.06 -17.10 12.80
CA THR A 232 12.63 -17.14 12.49
C THR A 232 12.33 -18.30 11.56
N SER A 233 11.20 -18.98 11.81
CA SER A 233 10.78 -20.12 10.99
C SER A 233 10.53 -19.74 9.54
N SER A 234 10.77 -20.69 8.64
CA SER A 234 10.56 -20.49 7.18
C SER A 234 9.14 -20.04 6.86
N ASP A 235 8.13 -20.59 7.53
CA ASP A 235 6.72 -20.26 7.26
C ASP A 235 6.41 -18.77 7.50
N VAL A 236 7.02 -18.17 8.53
CA VAL A 236 6.87 -16.75 8.82
C VAL A 236 7.66 -15.91 7.84
N LEU A 237 8.90 -16.31 7.49
CA LEU A 237 9.71 -15.63 6.48
C LEU A 237 9.05 -15.69 5.10
N ASP A 238 8.43 -16.82 4.75
CA ASP A 238 7.71 -16.99 3.49
C ASP A 238 6.48 -16.05 3.40
N ALA A 239 5.88 -15.66 4.52
CA ALA A 239 4.81 -14.67 4.52
C ALA A 239 5.30 -13.31 3.98
N PHE A 240 6.53 -12.90 4.31
CA PHE A 240 7.14 -11.69 3.78
C PHE A 240 7.66 -11.82 2.33
N ASN A 241 7.88 -13.05 1.86
CA ASN A 241 8.38 -13.35 0.51
C ASN A 241 7.24 -13.54 -0.50
N LYS A 242 6.01 -13.77 -0.02
CA LYS A 242 4.86 -13.91 -0.94
C LYS A 242 4.66 -12.63 -1.73
N PRO A 243 4.62 -12.71 -3.08
CA PRO A 243 4.29 -11.54 -3.87
C PRO A 243 2.87 -11.07 -3.53
N TYR A 244 2.71 -9.76 -3.50
CA TYR A 244 1.40 -9.12 -3.38
C TYR A 244 0.58 -9.46 -4.63
N LYS A 245 -0.23 -10.52 -4.56
CA LYS A 245 -1.05 -11.04 -5.64
C LYS A 245 -2.50 -10.67 -5.38
N GLN A 246 -2.95 -9.60 -5.99
CA GLN A 246 -4.35 -9.18 -5.83
C GLN A 246 -5.17 -9.29 -7.11
N PHE A 247 -4.61 -9.94 -8.13
CA PHE A 247 -5.34 -10.37 -9.30
C PHE A 247 -5.22 -11.87 -9.51
N SER A 248 -6.35 -12.58 -9.40
CA SER A 248 -6.59 -13.70 -10.29
C SER A 248 -6.99 -13.10 -11.65
N LEU A 249 -6.16 -13.26 -12.66
CA LEU A 249 -6.54 -13.06 -14.07
C LEU A 249 -7.69 -14.00 -14.42
#